data_c882105bc289b43852a944b545a1cc14
#
_entry.id   c882105bc289b43852a944b545a1cc14
#
_cell.length_a   1.000
_cell.length_b   1.000
_cell.length_c   1.000
_cell.angle_alpha   90.00
_cell.angle_beta   90.00
_cell.angle_gamma   90.00
#
_symmetry.space_group_name_H-M   'P 1'
#
loop_
_entity.id
_entity.type
_entity.pdbx_description
1 polymer ?
#
loop_
_entity_poly.entity_id
_entity_poly.type
_entity_poly.pdbx_seq_one_letter_code
_entity_poly.pdbx_strand_id
1 'polypeptide(L)'
;MKLPISQRLLACCDYVSPGAVVADVGCDHGYLSIHLLETGLARQVYASDIRPGPLDSAVKNANKYGVSQHISFYLSDGVQALPRDFDTLVCAGMGADVMISILEKAPWLRDERYRLILQCQSKTPMLRRYLSQTGWTIRREQVLRDGRFLYTVLEAFWGPGEPLTPGQCYVSPALLSGKAPLLPEYIAWVRDHLGLSVNHKSNPDPWETEAYQELCALEEGL
;
A
#
# COMPACT_ATOMS: atom_id res chain seq x y z
N MET A 1 -3.31 20.89 -17.63
CA MET A 1 -3.50 21.39 -16.24
C MET A 1 -2.73 20.45 -15.33
N LYS A 2 -1.98 20.93 -14.31
CA LYS A 2 -1.21 20.03 -13.44
C LYS A 2 -2.18 19.26 -12.54
N LEU A 3 -2.09 17.92 -12.52
CA LEU A 3 -2.88 17.04 -11.68
C LEU A 3 -2.46 17.21 -10.22
N PRO A 4 -3.37 17.42 -9.24
CA PRO A 4 -3.04 17.55 -7.82
C PRO A 4 -2.86 16.16 -7.17
N ILE A 5 -1.84 15.43 -7.61
CA ILE A 5 -1.50 14.10 -7.11
C ILE A 5 -0.41 14.18 -6.03
N SER A 6 -0.58 13.47 -4.92
CA SER A 6 0.38 13.44 -3.81
C SER A 6 1.57 12.54 -4.10
N GLN A 7 2.67 12.73 -3.35
CA GLN A 7 3.87 11.88 -3.48
C GLN A 7 3.58 10.42 -3.17
N ARG A 8 2.64 10.13 -2.26
CA ARG A 8 2.21 8.75 -1.93
C ARG A 8 1.58 8.05 -3.13
N LEU A 9 0.71 8.74 -3.86
CA LEU A 9 0.06 8.20 -5.04
C LEU A 9 1.05 8.05 -6.21
N LEU A 10 1.97 9.02 -6.38
CA LEU A 10 3.04 8.90 -7.38
C LEU A 10 3.93 7.69 -7.11
N ALA A 11 4.31 7.46 -5.84
CA ALA A 11 5.11 6.31 -5.48
C ALA A 11 4.41 4.96 -5.76
N CYS A 12 3.07 4.89 -5.71
CA CYS A 12 2.34 3.70 -6.15
C CYS A 12 2.51 3.45 -7.65
N CYS A 13 2.60 4.50 -8.46
CA CYS A 13 2.76 4.39 -9.90
C CYS A 13 4.08 3.71 -10.31
N ASP A 14 5.16 3.85 -9.50
CA ASP A 14 6.46 3.21 -9.75
C ASP A 14 6.39 1.66 -9.79
N TYR A 15 5.32 1.10 -9.27
CA TYR A 15 5.08 -0.34 -9.20
C TYR A 15 4.11 -0.84 -10.29
N VAL A 16 3.43 0.05 -10.99
CA VAL A 16 2.47 -0.32 -12.06
C VAL A 16 3.23 -0.60 -13.34
N SER A 17 3.01 -1.77 -13.93
CA SER A 17 3.60 -2.12 -15.23
C SER A 17 2.90 -1.36 -16.37
N PRO A 18 3.64 -0.92 -17.40
CA PRO A 18 3.04 -0.29 -18.57
C PRO A 18 1.94 -1.14 -19.21
N GLY A 19 0.79 -0.55 -19.51
CA GLY A 19 -0.34 -1.21 -20.13
C GLY A 19 -1.20 -2.07 -19.20
N ALA A 20 -1.02 -1.94 -17.86
CA ALA A 20 -1.81 -2.67 -16.87
C ALA A 20 -3.32 -2.40 -16.97
N VAL A 21 -4.12 -3.35 -16.51
CA VAL A 21 -5.52 -3.14 -16.10
C VAL A 21 -5.54 -3.01 -14.59
N VAL A 22 -5.87 -1.83 -14.10
CA VAL A 22 -5.73 -1.49 -12.68
C VAL A 22 -7.08 -1.44 -11.98
N ALA A 23 -7.19 -2.08 -10.82
CA ALA A 23 -8.25 -1.84 -9.84
C ALA A 23 -7.74 -0.80 -8.81
N ASP A 24 -8.27 0.45 -8.87
CA ASP A 24 -7.97 1.54 -7.94
C ASP A 24 -9.06 1.56 -6.86
N VAL A 25 -8.76 0.99 -5.69
CA VAL A 25 -9.71 0.79 -4.59
C VAL A 25 -9.59 1.90 -3.57
N GLY A 26 -10.72 2.57 -3.28
CA GLY A 26 -10.77 3.82 -2.53
C GLY A 26 -10.22 4.97 -3.36
N CYS A 27 -10.70 5.09 -4.58
CA CYS A 27 -10.17 6.01 -5.58
C CYS A 27 -10.34 7.49 -5.22
N ASP A 28 -11.19 7.82 -4.23
CA ASP A 28 -11.47 9.17 -3.75
C ASP A 28 -11.77 10.14 -4.92
N HIS A 29 -10.90 11.10 -5.20
CA HIS A 29 -11.05 12.03 -6.32
C HIS A 29 -10.55 11.49 -7.67
N GLY A 30 -10.10 10.26 -7.76
CA GLY A 30 -9.65 9.57 -8.97
C GLY A 30 -8.30 10.04 -9.53
N TYR A 31 -7.50 10.78 -8.75
CA TYR A 31 -6.24 11.34 -9.26
C TYR A 31 -5.20 10.28 -9.61
N LEU A 32 -5.16 9.16 -8.88
CA LEU A 32 -4.29 8.03 -9.23
C LEU A 32 -4.73 7.42 -10.57
N SER A 33 -6.00 7.09 -10.71
CA SER A 33 -6.59 6.54 -11.94
C SER A 33 -6.29 7.42 -13.17
N ILE A 34 -6.48 8.74 -13.03
CA ILE A 34 -6.23 9.72 -14.08
C ILE A 34 -4.74 9.73 -14.46
N HIS A 35 -3.85 9.79 -13.47
CA HIS A 35 -2.40 9.82 -13.71
C HIS A 35 -1.91 8.56 -14.43
N LEU A 36 -2.36 7.38 -14.02
CA LEU A 36 -2.00 6.11 -14.63
C LEU A 36 -2.38 6.04 -16.12
N LEU A 37 -3.52 6.62 -16.48
CA LEU A 37 -3.98 6.68 -17.87
C LEU A 37 -3.25 7.75 -18.69
N GLU A 38 -3.06 8.97 -18.14
CA GLU A 38 -2.33 10.06 -18.83
C GLU A 38 -0.87 9.67 -19.13
N THR A 39 -0.27 8.85 -18.28
CA THR A 39 1.13 8.39 -18.43
C THR A 39 1.26 7.08 -19.22
N GLY A 40 0.16 6.43 -19.59
CA GLY A 40 0.16 5.16 -20.29
C GLY A 40 0.58 3.95 -19.43
N LEU A 41 0.68 4.13 -18.12
CA LEU A 41 0.93 3.03 -17.18
C LEU A 41 -0.28 2.08 -17.12
N ALA A 42 -1.49 2.60 -17.15
CA ALA A 42 -2.69 1.79 -17.31
C ALA A 42 -3.33 2.00 -18.68
N ARG A 43 -3.90 0.93 -19.26
CA ARG A 43 -4.76 0.99 -20.44
C ARG A 43 -6.24 1.06 -20.08
N GLN A 44 -6.59 0.59 -18.88
CA GLN A 44 -7.94 0.56 -18.32
C GLN A 44 -7.86 0.65 -16.80
N VAL A 45 -8.79 1.35 -16.16
CA VAL A 45 -8.91 1.41 -14.70
C VAL A 45 -10.33 1.06 -14.26
N TYR A 46 -10.45 0.23 -13.25
CA TYR A 46 -11.66 -0.01 -12.47
C TYR A 46 -11.53 0.74 -11.15
N ALA A 47 -12.12 1.93 -11.08
CA ALA A 47 -12.06 2.80 -9.91
C ALA A 47 -13.24 2.53 -8.99
N SER A 48 -12.99 2.26 -7.71
CA SER A 48 -14.04 2.02 -6.73
C SER A 48 -13.90 2.87 -5.48
N ASP A 49 -15.03 3.24 -4.91
CA ASP A 49 -15.12 3.82 -3.57
C ASP A 49 -16.38 3.30 -2.88
N ILE A 50 -16.35 3.20 -1.56
CA ILE A 50 -17.51 2.79 -0.75
C ILE A 50 -18.52 3.92 -0.58
N ARG A 51 -18.11 5.17 -0.82
CA ARG A 51 -18.92 6.37 -0.68
C ARG A 51 -19.26 6.98 -2.04
N PRO A 52 -20.53 7.36 -2.28
CA PRO A 52 -20.91 7.94 -3.58
C PRO A 52 -20.28 9.31 -3.86
N GLY A 53 -20.11 10.17 -2.85
CA GLY A 53 -19.57 11.51 -3.04
C GLY A 53 -18.15 11.57 -3.61
N PRO A 54 -17.17 10.85 -3.03
CA PRO A 54 -15.85 10.69 -3.64
C PRO A 54 -15.91 10.14 -5.06
N LEU A 55 -16.70 9.08 -5.28
CA LEU A 55 -16.85 8.48 -6.60
C LEU A 55 -17.40 9.47 -7.65
N ASP A 56 -18.42 10.29 -7.29
CA ASP A 56 -18.93 11.36 -8.15
C ASP A 56 -17.86 12.40 -8.47
N SER A 57 -16.97 12.69 -7.52
CA SER A 57 -15.84 13.59 -7.72
C SER A 57 -14.82 13.00 -8.69
N ALA A 58 -14.54 11.70 -8.58
CA ALA A 58 -13.66 10.97 -9.50
C ALA A 58 -14.20 11.00 -10.94
N VAL A 59 -15.51 10.77 -11.14
CA VAL A 59 -16.18 10.86 -12.44
C VAL A 59 -16.02 12.26 -13.06
N LYS A 60 -16.29 13.31 -12.26
CA LYS A 60 -16.14 14.71 -12.73
C LYS A 60 -14.70 15.01 -13.12
N ASN A 61 -13.73 14.56 -12.32
CA ASN A 61 -12.32 14.77 -12.61
C ASN A 61 -11.88 14.01 -13.87
N ALA A 62 -12.26 12.74 -14.01
CA ALA A 62 -11.93 11.95 -15.20
C ALA A 62 -12.45 12.59 -16.50
N ASN A 63 -13.67 13.14 -16.48
CA ASN A 63 -14.22 13.91 -17.59
C ASN A 63 -13.41 15.18 -17.87
N LYS A 64 -13.05 15.92 -16.81
CA LYS A 64 -12.25 17.17 -16.92
C LYS A 64 -10.87 16.92 -17.54
N TYR A 65 -10.25 15.79 -17.23
CA TYR A 65 -8.93 15.39 -17.76
C TYR A 65 -9.02 14.55 -19.05
N GLY A 66 -10.22 14.26 -19.57
CA GLY A 66 -10.43 13.61 -20.86
C GLY A 66 -10.10 12.12 -20.91
N VAL A 67 -10.09 11.43 -19.75
CA VAL A 67 -9.74 10.01 -19.66
C VAL A 67 -10.91 9.11 -19.24
N SER A 68 -12.11 9.67 -19.10
CA SER A 68 -13.28 8.95 -18.56
C SER A 68 -13.68 7.70 -19.36
N GLN A 69 -13.37 7.64 -20.66
CA GLN A 69 -13.66 6.48 -21.52
C GLN A 69 -12.82 5.24 -21.16
N HIS A 70 -11.74 5.40 -20.39
CA HIS A 70 -10.85 4.34 -19.94
C HIS A 70 -10.99 4.03 -18.44
N ILE A 71 -11.98 4.63 -17.76
CA ILE A 71 -12.27 4.35 -16.35
C ILE A 71 -13.70 3.86 -16.21
N SER A 72 -13.87 2.69 -15.59
CA SER A 72 -15.18 2.21 -15.12
C SER A 72 -15.30 2.45 -13.62
N PHE A 73 -16.38 3.11 -13.19
CA PHE A 73 -16.57 3.50 -11.80
C PHE A 73 -17.57 2.59 -11.08
N TYR A 74 -17.23 2.18 -9.86
CA TYR A 74 -18.01 1.24 -9.08
C TYR A 74 -18.22 1.74 -7.63
N LEU A 75 -19.46 1.84 -7.19
CA LEU A 75 -19.76 1.98 -5.77
C LEU A 75 -19.61 0.58 -5.14
N SER A 76 -18.52 0.37 -4.37
CA SER A 76 -18.11 -0.96 -3.92
C SER A 76 -17.38 -0.93 -2.58
N ASP A 77 -17.63 -1.94 -1.75
CA ASP A 77 -16.79 -2.24 -0.59
C ASP A 77 -15.57 -3.03 -1.09
N GLY A 78 -14.45 -2.35 -1.27
CA GLY A 78 -13.25 -2.91 -1.87
C GLY A 78 -13.49 -3.35 -3.33
N VAL A 79 -13.19 -4.61 -3.64
CA VAL A 79 -13.25 -5.18 -4.99
C VAL A 79 -14.53 -5.98 -5.26
N GLN A 80 -15.55 -5.92 -4.39
CA GLN A 80 -16.69 -6.82 -4.44
C GLN A 80 -17.53 -6.68 -5.72
N ALA A 81 -17.66 -5.46 -6.23
CA ALA A 81 -18.42 -5.17 -7.44
C ALA A 81 -17.56 -5.06 -8.72
N LEU A 82 -16.23 -5.22 -8.60
CA LEU A 82 -15.33 -5.06 -9.73
C LEU A 82 -15.27 -6.32 -10.60
N PRO A 83 -15.06 -6.18 -11.92
CA PRO A 83 -14.64 -7.28 -12.78
C PRO A 83 -13.32 -7.88 -12.28
N ARG A 84 -13.08 -9.15 -12.55
CA ARG A 84 -11.87 -9.87 -12.07
C ARG A 84 -10.77 -10.01 -13.12
N ASP A 85 -10.86 -9.27 -14.20
CA ASP A 85 -9.93 -9.30 -15.33
C ASP A 85 -8.84 -8.24 -15.27
N PHE A 86 -8.69 -7.55 -14.12
CA PHE A 86 -7.52 -6.70 -13.84
C PHE A 86 -6.31 -7.57 -13.43
N ASP A 87 -5.11 -7.01 -13.58
CA ASP A 87 -3.85 -7.63 -13.17
C ASP A 87 -3.22 -6.95 -11.93
N THR A 88 -3.57 -5.69 -11.68
CA THR A 88 -2.96 -4.87 -10.64
C THR A 88 -4.03 -4.26 -9.74
N LEU A 89 -3.97 -4.55 -8.44
CA LEU A 89 -4.78 -3.91 -7.40
C LEU A 89 -3.96 -2.82 -6.72
N VAL A 90 -4.48 -1.60 -6.65
CA VAL A 90 -3.91 -0.52 -5.86
C VAL A 90 -4.86 -0.16 -4.73
N CYS A 91 -4.36 -0.21 -3.49
CA CYS A 91 -5.03 0.35 -2.32
C CYS A 91 -4.09 1.40 -1.70
N ALA A 92 -4.42 2.67 -1.81
CA ALA A 92 -3.60 3.75 -1.28
C ALA A 92 -4.38 4.64 -0.31
N GLY A 93 -3.70 5.09 0.74
CA GLY A 93 -4.30 6.03 1.67
C GLY A 93 -5.23 5.41 2.72
N MET A 94 -5.15 4.11 2.96
CA MET A 94 -5.98 3.38 3.91
C MET A 94 -5.16 2.86 5.10
N GLY A 95 -5.81 2.60 6.23
CA GLY A 95 -5.22 1.86 7.35
C GLY A 95 -5.15 0.36 7.08
N ALA A 96 -4.28 -0.34 7.82
CA ALA A 96 -4.10 -1.79 7.70
C ALA A 96 -5.41 -2.57 7.88
N ASP A 97 -6.24 -2.19 8.86
CA ASP A 97 -7.51 -2.87 9.16
C ASP A 97 -8.43 -2.92 7.93
N VAL A 98 -8.51 -1.81 7.18
CA VAL A 98 -9.32 -1.71 5.96
C VAL A 98 -8.74 -2.56 4.85
N MET A 99 -7.42 -2.48 4.61
CA MET A 99 -6.76 -3.28 3.57
C MET A 99 -6.90 -4.78 3.83
N ILE A 100 -6.68 -5.21 5.07
CA ILE A 100 -6.85 -6.61 5.49
C ILE A 100 -8.29 -7.06 5.24
N SER A 101 -9.28 -6.26 5.65
CA SER A 101 -10.69 -6.59 5.41
C SER A 101 -11.02 -6.73 3.92
N ILE A 102 -10.45 -5.91 3.05
CA ILE A 102 -10.63 -6.02 1.59
C ILE A 102 -10.06 -7.34 1.07
N LEU A 103 -8.85 -7.71 1.51
CA LEU A 103 -8.19 -8.94 1.10
C LEU A 103 -8.91 -10.20 1.61
N GLU A 104 -9.40 -10.18 2.85
CA GLU A 104 -10.18 -11.28 3.44
C GLU A 104 -11.49 -11.53 2.73
N LYS A 105 -12.18 -10.45 2.32
CA LYS A 105 -13.44 -10.53 1.55
C LYS A 105 -13.23 -10.98 0.10
N ALA A 106 -12.00 -10.99 -0.38
CA ALA A 106 -11.66 -11.32 -1.78
C ALA A 106 -10.63 -12.47 -1.87
N PRO A 107 -10.91 -13.68 -1.36
CA PRO A 107 -9.96 -14.79 -1.37
C PRO A 107 -9.53 -15.22 -2.78
N TRP A 108 -10.26 -14.86 -3.80
CA TRP A 108 -9.91 -15.08 -5.20
C TRP A 108 -8.72 -14.22 -5.69
N LEU A 109 -8.30 -13.19 -4.94
CA LEU A 109 -7.05 -12.46 -5.18
C LEU A 109 -5.81 -13.30 -4.88
N ARG A 110 -5.95 -14.44 -4.20
CA ARG A 110 -4.87 -15.42 -3.91
C ARG A 110 -4.51 -16.21 -5.16
N ASP A 111 -4.01 -15.50 -6.16
CA ASP A 111 -3.64 -16.01 -7.47
C ASP A 111 -2.43 -15.19 -7.97
N GLU A 112 -1.42 -15.85 -8.53
CA GLU A 112 -0.15 -15.24 -8.99
C GLU A 112 -0.33 -14.15 -10.06
N ARG A 113 -1.46 -14.16 -10.76
CA ARG A 113 -1.78 -13.14 -11.77
C ARG A 113 -2.01 -11.75 -11.18
N TYR A 114 -2.38 -11.66 -9.88
CA TYR A 114 -2.65 -10.39 -9.24
C TYR A 114 -1.41 -9.83 -8.54
N ARG A 115 -1.13 -8.59 -8.85
CA ARG A 115 -0.16 -7.74 -8.16
C ARG A 115 -0.91 -6.82 -7.20
N LEU A 116 -0.50 -6.79 -5.95
CA LEU A 116 -1.00 -5.84 -4.96
C LEU A 116 0.00 -4.71 -4.77
N ILE A 117 -0.46 -3.47 -4.87
CA ILE A 117 0.30 -2.26 -4.55
C ILE A 117 -0.41 -1.59 -3.38
N LEU A 118 0.22 -1.59 -2.20
CA LEU A 118 -0.42 -1.18 -0.97
C LEU A 118 0.36 -0.01 -0.33
N GLN A 119 -0.30 1.14 -0.20
CA GLN A 119 0.22 2.29 0.54
C GLN A 119 -0.58 2.46 1.82
N CYS A 120 -0.05 1.91 2.91
CA CYS A 120 -0.70 1.91 4.21
C CYS A 120 -0.41 3.21 4.98
N GLN A 121 -1.44 3.83 5.57
CA GLN A 121 -1.29 5.07 6.35
C GLN A 121 -1.13 4.84 7.84
N SER A 122 -1.58 3.72 8.36
CA SER A 122 -1.51 3.42 9.78
C SER A 122 -1.43 1.93 10.02
N LYS A 123 -0.73 1.53 11.08
CA LYS A 123 -0.55 0.13 11.49
C LYS A 123 0.13 -0.74 10.42
N THR A 124 1.06 -0.19 9.65
CA THR A 124 1.78 -0.91 8.59
C THR A 124 2.41 -2.23 9.06
N PRO A 125 2.96 -2.37 10.30
CA PRO A 125 3.46 -3.64 10.80
C PRO A 125 2.39 -4.73 10.85
N MET A 126 1.14 -4.37 11.15
CA MET A 126 0.01 -5.29 11.14
C MET A 126 -0.33 -5.80 9.74
N LEU A 127 -0.27 -4.93 8.74
CA LEU A 127 -0.46 -5.31 7.34
C LEU A 127 0.64 -6.29 6.88
N ARG A 128 1.92 -5.99 7.13
CA ARG A 128 3.04 -6.87 6.76
C ARG A 128 2.94 -8.24 7.46
N ARG A 129 2.59 -8.24 8.75
CA ARG A 129 2.35 -9.48 9.51
C ARG A 129 1.24 -10.31 8.86
N TYR A 130 0.10 -9.69 8.56
CA TYR A 130 -1.01 -10.38 7.88
C TYR A 130 -0.58 -10.96 6.54
N LEU A 131 0.08 -10.18 5.69
CA LEU A 131 0.53 -10.64 4.38
C LEU A 131 1.44 -11.87 4.50
N SER A 132 2.48 -11.80 5.34
CA SER A 132 3.44 -12.91 5.50
C SER A 132 2.82 -14.18 6.11
N GLN A 133 1.85 -14.03 7.01
CA GLN A 133 1.18 -15.17 7.65
C GLN A 133 0.10 -15.82 6.77
N THR A 134 -0.39 -15.12 5.76
CA THR A 134 -1.48 -15.59 4.91
C THR A 134 -1.08 -15.99 3.49
N GLY A 135 0.24 -16.08 3.23
CA GLY A 135 0.77 -16.59 1.97
C GLY A 135 1.00 -15.52 0.88
N TRP A 136 1.12 -14.24 1.30
CA TRP A 136 1.58 -13.18 0.42
C TRP A 136 3.07 -12.91 0.61
N THR A 137 3.79 -12.75 -0.49
CA THR A 137 5.20 -12.36 -0.49
C THR A 137 5.35 -10.89 -0.82
N ILE A 138 5.96 -10.11 0.08
CA ILE A 138 6.35 -8.72 -0.18
C ILE A 138 7.62 -8.75 -1.02
N ARG A 139 7.53 -8.38 -2.29
CA ARG A 139 8.65 -8.46 -3.24
C ARG A 139 9.49 -7.21 -3.28
N ARG A 140 8.84 -6.05 -3.22
CA ARG A 140 9.49 -4.73 -3.21
C ARG A 140 8.80 -3.82 -2.22
N GLU A 141 9.57 -2.95 -1.61
CA GLU A 141 9.04 -1.91 -0.76
C GLU A 141 9.97 -0.69 -0.78
N GLN A 142 9.39 0.51 -0.66
CA GLN A 142 10.17 1.75 -0.56
C GLN A 142 9.61 2.68 0.49
N VAL A 143 10.51 3.46 1.11
CA VAL A 143 10.14 4.62 1.94
C VAL A 143 9.98 5.84 1.06
N LEU A 144 8.99 6.65 1.35
CA LEU A 144 8.78 7.96 0.72
C LEU A 144 8.41 9.01 1.77
N ARG A 145 8.62 10.27 1.40
CA ARG A 145 8.18 11.42 2.19
C ARG A 145 7.01 12.10 1.50
N ASP A 146 5.93 12.32 2.24
CA ASP A 146 4.81 13.14 1.79
C ASP A 146 4.49 14.18 2.88
N GLY A 147 4.74 15.45 2.58
CA GLY A 147 4.78 16.52 3.58
C GLY A 147 5.85 16.27 4.65
N ARG A 148 5.44 16.23 5.91
CA ARG A 148 6.34 15.98 7.06
C ARG A 148 6.43 14.51 7.49
N PHE A 149 5.66 13.62 6.86
CA PHE A 149 5.54 12.23 7.27
C PHE A 149 6.31 11.29 6.34
N LEU A 150 6.82 10.20 6.92
CA LEU A 150 7.36 9.06 6.20
C LEU A 150 6.27 8.01 6.03
N TYR A 151 6.19 7.45 4.84
CA TYR A 151 5.29 6.36 4.49
C TYR A 151 6.04 5.28 3.75
N THR A 152 5.42 4.11 3.63
CA THR A 152 5.90 3.06 2.73
C THR A 152 4.85 2.71 1.68
N VAL A 153 5.34 2.28 0.52
CA VAL A 153 4.56 1.59 -0.51
C VAL A 153 5.17 0.23 -0.71
N LEU A 154 4.37 -0.81 -0.68
CA LEU A 154 4.81 -2.18 -0.89
C LEU A 154 4.10 -2.84 -2.07
N GLU A 155 4.81 -3.75 -2.72
CA GLU A 155 4.30 -4.65 -3.75
C GLU A 155 4.29 -6.07 -3.20
N ALA A 156 3.13 -6.73 -3.28
CA ALA A 156 2.98 -8.11 -2.85
C ALA A 156 2.32 -8.98 -3.93
N PHE A 157 2.68 -10.26 -3.93
CA PHE A 157 2.13 -11.29 -4.79
C PHE A 157 1.69 -12.49 -3.96
N TRP A 158 0.70 -13.21 -4.46
CA TRP A 158 0.36 -14.51 -3.90
C TRP A 158 1.47 -15.51 -4.21
N GLY A 159 1.95 -16.21 -3.19
CA GLY A 159 2.98 -17.24 -3.33
C GLY A 159 3.74 -17.44 -2.01
N PRO A 160 4.49 -18.54 -1.91
CA PRO A 160 5.17 -18.89 -0.67
C PRO A 160 6.21 -17.83 -0.30
N GLY A 161 6.11 -17.30 0.92
CA GLY A 161 7.08 -16.41 1.55
C GLY A 161 7.35 -16.88 2.97
N GLU A 162 8.49 -16.48 3.50
CA GLU A 162 8.81 -16.75 4.91
C GLU A 162 8.00 -15.82 5.82
N PRO A 163 7.46 -16.34 6.93
CA PRO A 163 6.85 -15.49 7.95
C PRO A 163 7.86 -14.45 8.46
N LEU A 164 7.42 -13.22 8.58
CA LEU A 164 8.24 -12.12 9.07
C LEU A 164 8.36 -12.21 10.62
N THR A 165 9.56 -11.91 11.12
CA THR A 165 9.78 -11.71 12.57
C THR A 165 9.08 -10.42 13.04
N PRO A 166 8.91 -10.19 14.33
CA PRO A 166 8.34 -8.96 14.86
C PRO A 166 9.03 -7.69 14.32
N GLY A 167 10.35 -7.60 14.33
CA GLY A 167 11.11 -6.46 13.80
C GLY A 167 10.97 -6.31 12.28
N GLN A 168 10.96 -7.43 11.55
CA GLN A 168 10.74 -7.43 10.10
C GLN A 168 9.34 -6.96 9.71
N CYS A 169 8.36 -7.06 10.58
CA CYS A 169 7.05 -6.45 10.36
C CYS A 169 7.11 -4.91 10.40
N TYR A 170 8.07 -4.31 11.10
CA TYR A 170 8.32 -2.86 11.11
C TYR A 170 9.23 -2.42 9.97
N VAL A 171 10.29 -3.18 9.69
CA VAL A 171 11.25 -2.92 8.61
C VAL A 171 11.47 -4.22 7.82
N SER A 172 10.74 -4.38 6.72
CA SER A 172 10.75 -5.63 5.97
C SER A 172 12.09 -5.89 5.27
N PRO A 173 12.46 -7.15 5.00
CA PRO A 173 13.62 -7.49 4.17
C PRO A 173 13.56 -6.82 2.78
N ALA A 174 12.36 -6.70 2.19
CA ALA A 174 12.17 -6.03 0.91
C ALA A 174 12.50 -4.53 1.00
N LEU A 175 12.17 -3.87 2.13
CA LEU A 175 12.51 -2.48 2.38
C LEU A 175 14.02 -2.28 2.53
N LEU A 176 14.71 -3.17 3.27
CA LEU A 176 16.16 -3.14 3.45
C LEU A 176 16.90 -3.33 2.12
N SER A 177 16.43 -4.25 1.27
CA SER A 177 17.06 -4.52 -0.03
C SER A 177 16.95 -3.34 -1.01
N GLY A 178 15.94 -2.49 -0.86
CA GLY A 178 15.70 -1.33 -1.71
C GLY A 178 16.72 -0.19 -1.54
N LYS A 179 17.48 -0.17 -0.43
CA LYS A 179 18.54 0.82 -0.12
C LYS A 179 18.09 2.28 -0.34
N ALA A 180 16.83 2.60 -0.05
CA ALA A 180 16.28 3.94 -0.28
C ALA A 180 17.01 4.98 0.60
N PRO A 181 17.27 6.21 0.11
CA PRO A 181 17.96 7.26 0.89
C PRO A 181 17.28 7.61 2.22
N LEU A 182 15.97 7.43 2.32
CA LEU A 182 15.17 7.70 3.53
C LEU A 182 15.14 6.52 4.52
N LEU A 183 15.75 5.39 4.18
CA LEU A 183 15.69 4.16 4.98
C LEU A 183 16.28 4.34 6.40
N PRO A 184 17.49 4.94 6.58
CA PRO A 184 18.04 5.15 7.93
C PRO A 184 17.12 6.02 8.81
N GLU A 185 16.58 7.10 8.25
CA GLU A 185 15.65 7.97 8.97
C GLU A 185 14.36 7.24 9.34
N TYR A 186 13.84 6.40 8.45
CA TYR A 186 12.64 5.60 8.71
C TYR A 186 12.89 4.58 9.83
N ILE A 187 14.02 3.88 9.82
CA ILE A 187 14.38 2.90 10.86
C ILE A 187 14.47 3.60 12.22
N ALA A 188 15.21 4.72 12.32
CA ALA A 188 15.32 5.49 13.55
C ALA A 188 13.94 5.97 14.05
N TRP A 189 13.12 6.51 13.14
CA TRP A 189 11.76 6.96 13.49
C TRP A 189 10.88 5.82 14.03
N VAL A 190 10.89 4.65 13.38
CA VAL A 190 10.11 3.48 13.81
C VAL A 190 10.59 2.96 15.16
N ARG A 191 11.92 2.81 15.33
CA ARG A 191 12.54 2.37 16.60
C ARG A 191 12.16 3.30 17.76
N ASP A 192 12.29 4.61 17.56
CA ASP A 192 12.03 5.59 18.62
C ASP A 192 10.55 5.56 19.05
N HIS A 193 9.62 5.51 18.09
CA HIS A 193 8.19 5.41 18.39
C HIS A 193 7.84 4.12 19.12
N LEU A 194 8.42 2.99 18.68
CA LEU A 194 8.21 1.71 19.34
C LEU A 194 8.84 1.68 20.73
N GLY A 195 10.03 2.26 20.87
CA GLY A 195 10.73 2.40 22.16
C GLY A 195 9.91 3.19 23.18
N LEU A 196 9.22 4.27 22.75
CA LEU A 196 8.29 4.99 23.63
C LEU A 196 7.13 4.07 24.08
N SER A 197 6.58 3.25 23.19
CA SER A 197 5.51 2.31 23.56
C SER A 197 5.98 1.22 24.53
N VAL A 198 7.17 0.68 24.32
CA VAL A 198 7.71 -0.42 25.13
C VAL A 198 8.20 0.07 26.49
N ASN A 199 8.95 1.18 26.54
CA ASN A 199 9.63 1.63 27.77
C ASN A 199 8.72 2.36 28.76
N HIS A 200 7.56 2.89 28.32
CA HIS A 200 6.65 3.62 29.20
C HIS A 200 5.46 2.78 29.70
N LYS A 201 5.30 1.54 29.24
CA LYS A 201 4.24 0.64 29.73
C LYS A 201 4.76 -0.23 30.87
N SER A 202 3.96 -0.37 31.94
CA SER A 202 4.25 -1.30 33.04
C SER A 202 4.25 -2.77 32.63
N ASN A 203 3.54 -3.11 31.55
CA ASN A 203 3.49 -4.45 30.97
C ASN A 203 3.45 -4.30 29.43
N PRO A 204 4.60 -4.15 28.77
CA PRO A 204 4.65 -4.00 27.32
C PRO A 204 4.25 -5.31 26.63
N ASP A 205 3.71 -5.18 25.42
CA ASP A 205 3.40 -6.32 24.57
C ASP A 205 4.70 -7.07 24.24
N PRO A 206 4.80 -8.39 24.49
CA PRO A 206 5.98 -9.18 24.17
C PRO A 206 6.39 -9.08 22.71
N TRP A 207 5.44 -9.03 21.78
CA TRP A 207 5.70 -8.88 20.35
C TRP A 207 6.31 -7.50 20.01
N GLU A 208 5.80 -6.41 20.62
CA GLU A 208 6.39 -5.07 20.48
C GLU A 208 7.80 -5.02 21.09
N THR A 209 8.02 -5.70 22.21
CA THR A 209 9.33 -5.77 22.89
C THR A 209 10.37 -6.48 22.03
N GLU A 210 10.03 -7.62 21.46
CA GLU A 210 10.89 -8.36 20.54
C GLU A 210 11.19 -7.55 19.30
N ALA A 211 10.19 -6.92 18.70
CA ALA A 211 10.37 -6.03 17.55
C ALA A 211 11.34 -4.87 17.85
N TYR A 212 11.23 -4.25 19.02
CA TYR A 212 12.12 -3.18 19.44
C TYR A 212 13.58 -3.65 19.56
N GLN A 213 13.81 -4.84 20.17
CA GLN A 213 15.15 -5.43 20.28
C GLN A 213 15.77 -5.73 18.92
N GLU A 214 14.99 -6.30 17.99
CA GLU A 214 15.44 -6.57 16.62
C GLU A 214 15.79 -5.26 15.87
N LEU A 215 15.01 -4.18 16.04
CA LEU A 215 15.30 -2.90 15.41
C LEU A 215 16.55 -2.22 15.97
N CYS A 216 16.81 -2.33 17.28
CA CYS A 216 18.06 -1.86 17.88
C CYS A 216 19.28 -2.59 17.28
N ALA A 217 19.22 -3.92 17.21
CA ALA A 217 20.29 -4.73 16.61
C ALA A 217 20.49 -4.45 15.12
N LEU A 218 19.40 -4.19 14.38
CA LEU A 218 19.47 -3.83 12.96
C LEU A 218 20.25 -2.52 12.75
N GLU A 219 20.01 -1.51 13.58
CA GLU A 219 20.66 -0.18 13.44
C GLU A 219 22.15 -0.22 13.78
N GLU A 220 22.57 -1.07 14.75
CA GLU A 220 23.97 -1.28 15.08
C GLU A 220 24.77 -1.96 13.94
N GLY A 221 24.05 -2.66 13.03
CA GLY A 221 24.65 -3.39 11.90
C GLY A 221 24.67 -2.64 10.58
N LEU A 222 24.07 -1.42 10.51
CA LEU A 222 24.01 -0.56 9.32
C LEU A 222 25.13 0.49 9.34
#